data_965c932cb3a4c8bb4d6a9672f94d473c
#
_entry.id   965c932cb3a4c8bb4d6a9672f94d473c
#
_cell.length_a   1.000
_cell.length_b   1.000
_cell.length_c   1.000
_cell.angle_alpha   90.00
_cell.angle_beta   90.00
_cell.angle_gamma   90.00
#
_symmetry.space_group_name_H-M   'P 1'
#
loop_
_entity.id
_entity.type
_entity.pdbx_description
1 polymer ?
#
loop_
_entity_poly.entity_id
_entity_poly.type
_entity_poly.pdbx_seq_one_letter_code
_entity_poly.pdbx_strand_id
1 'polypeptide(L)'
;MNRSSRSSSKFSSFFVSAGISALLSCSFAWGLGSPVEARGGMQNPTSPPQVSRAVINGQEYSVCTMVVHSSPDKIWNIIADYDNLHKVFKQMKKATVLENKGKVKMVQHVVAPSGPVGTYTYVVKVTESAPHRMEWKRVSGAFKDVQGFWKLEPLDGGRTTRVTYASHVDGGFLIPSALVKRQCRIDMPIVVSNLATRAENQIQSAGKPQSNM
;
A
#
# COMPACT_ATOMS: atom_id res chain seq x y z
N MET A 1 26.00 52.66 20.51
CA MET A 1 27.39 52.11 20.61
C MET A 1 27.31 50.69 20.04
N ASN A 2 27.74 50.55 18.94
CA ASN A 2 28.96 50.44 18.20
C ASN A 2 29.21 49.02 17.69
N ARG A 3 29.20 48.95 16.36
CA ARG A 3 30.08 48.28 15.37
C ARG A 3 29.95 46.75 15.25
N SER A 4 29.52 46.25 14.10
CA SER A 4 30.15 46.23 12.75
C SER A 4 31.35 45.29 12.64
N SER A 5 31.26 44.32 11.74
CA SER A 5 32.16 44.09 10.59
C SER A 5 31.80 42.77 9.88
N ARG A 6 31.47 42.90 8.71
CA ARG A 6 31.85 42.44 7.36
C ARG A 6 33.19 41.74 7.28
N SER A 7 33.22 40.57 6.58
CA SER A 7 34.32 40.28 5.67
C SER A 7 33.84 39.36 4.52
N SER A 8 34.07 39.93 3.37
CA SER A 8 33.91 39.37 2.03
C SER A 8 35.30 38.97 1.56
N SER A 9 35.47 37.85 0.87
CA SER A 9 36.61 37.68 -0.06
C SER A 9 36.23 36.85 -1.26
N LYS A 10 36.38 37.56 -2.38
CA LYS A 10 36.39 37.10 -3.78
C LYS A 10 37.77 36.49 -4.10
N PHE A 11 37.83 35.90 -5.27
CA PHE A 11 38.94 35.68 -6.22
C PHE A 11 38.99 34.22 -6.63
N SER A 12 39.24 33.83 -7.85
CA SER A 12 39.35 34.47 -9.16
C SER A 12 39.57 33.35 -10.18
N SER A 13 39.11 33.59 -11.34
CA SER A 13 39.33 32.82 -12.56
C SER A 13 40.77 32.62 -12.94
N PHE A 14 41.10 31.50 -13.61
CA PHE A 14 42.18 31.48 -14.62
C PHE A 14 41.81 30.62 -15.82
N PHE A 15 41.91 31.23 -16.95
CA PHE A 15 41.89 30.75 -18.34
C PHE A 15 43.22 30.02 -18.69
N VAL A 16 43.17 29.21 -19.75
CA VAL A 16 44.07 29.06 -20.91
C VAL A 16 43.85 27.67 -21.48
N SER A 17 43.24 27.45 -22.61
CA SER A 17 43.53 27.71 -24.03
C SER A 17 44.48 26.71 -24.70
N ALA A 18 44.03 26.28 -25.90
CA ALA A 18 44.72 25.71 -27.06
C ALA A 18 45.21 24.25 -26.95
N GLY A 19 45.00 23.35 -27.85
CA GLY A 19 44.72 23.40 -29.27
C GLY A 19 45.17 22.07 -29.90
N ILE A 20 44.69 21.88 -31.11
CA ILE A 20 45.28 21.04 -32.18
C ILE A 20 44.51 19.77 -32.51
N SER A 21 43.99 19.87 -33.69
CA SER A 21 43.36 18.90 -34.58
C SER A 21 44.22 17.63 -34.82
N ALA A 22 43.58 16.51 -34.94
CA ALA A 22 44.00 15.44 -35.81
C ALA A 22 42.76 14.71 -36.34
N LEU A 23 42.48 14.95 -37.60
CA LEU A 23 41.57 14.20 -38.46
C LEU A 23 42.14 12.79 -38.66
N LEU A 24 41.38 11.79 -38.28
CA LEU A 24 41.54 10.45 -38.87
C LEU A 24 40.11 9.91 -39.16
N SER A 25 39.78 10.03 -40.40
CA SER A 25 38.69 9.32 -41.03
C SER A 25 38.95 7.82 -40.95
N CYS A 26 38.01 7.08 -40.35
CA CYS A 26 37.88 5.66 -40.62
C CYS A 26 36.44 5.34 -40.84
N SER A 27 36.17 5.09 -42.07
CA SER A 27 34.90 4.61 -42.61
C SER A 27 34.60 3.20 -42.13
N PHE A 28 33.31 2.89 -42.08
CA PHE A 28 32.71 1.59 -42.25
C PHE A 28 32.40 0.71 -41.05
N ALA A 29 31.13 0.56 -40.78
CA ALA A 29 30.39 -0.61 -41.22
C ALA A 29 28.92 -0.40 -40.87
N TRP A 30 28.07 -0.38 -41.87
CA TRP A 30 26.64 -0.59 -41.71
C TRP A 30 26.42 -2.04 -41.24
N GLY A 31 26.36 -2.23 -39.94
CA GLY A 31 25.78 -3.42 -39.38
C GLY A 31 24.27 -3.16 -39.27
N LEU A 32 23.48 -3.85 -40.05
CA LEU A 32 22.05 -4.00 -39.86
C LEU A 32 21.84 -4.72 -38.50
N GLY A 33 21.92 -3.96 -37.42
CA GLY A 33 21.45 -4.39 -36.11
C GLY A 33 19.94 -4.40 -36.15
N SER A 34 19.36 -5.59 -36.15
CA SER A 34 17.93 -5.81 -35.92
C SER A 34 17.49 -5.03 -34.67
N PRO A 35 16.32 -4.39 -34.71
CA PRO A 35 15.80 -3.76 -33.48
C PRO A 35 15.68 -4.87 -32.44
N VAL A 36 16.49 -4.77 -31.40
CA VAL A 36 16.25 -5.53 -30.16
C VAL A 36 14.92 -5.02 -29.65
N GLU A 37 13.86 -5.79 -29.91
CA GLU A 37 12.60 -5.59 -29.22
C GLU A 37 12.93 -5.58 -27.73
N ALA A 38 12.70 -4.42 -27.10
CA ALA A 38 12.74 -4.27 -25.66
C ALA A 38 11.66 -5.18 -25.08
N ARG A 39 12.03 -6.44 -24.83
CA ARG A 39 11.20 -7.38 -24.08
C ARG A 39 10.87 -6.75 -22.74
N GLY A 40 9.59 -6.61 -22.56
CA GLY A 40 8.82 -6.51 -21.35
C GLY A 40 9.53 -5.91 -20.15
N GLY A 41 9.05 -4.72 -19.72
CA GLY A 41 9.53 -4.08 -18.53
C GLY A 41 9.66 -5.07 -17.39
N MET A 42 10.84 -5.13 -16.79
CA MET A 42 11.09 -5.80 -15.53
C MET A 42 10.11 -5.19 -14.52
N GLN A 43 9.05 -5.93 -14.21
CA GLN A 43 8.21 -5.60 -13.08
C GLN A 43 9.12 -5.75 -11.86
N ASN A 44 9.39 -4.64 -11.18
CA ASN A 44 10.08 -4.71 -9.90
C ASN A 44 9.29 -5.67 -9.01
N PRO A 45 9.95 -6.64 -8.36
CA PRO A 45 9.22 -7.59 -7.53
C PRO A 45 8.43 -6.83 -6.47
N THR A 46 7.17 -7.24 -6.27
CA THR A 46 6.33 -6.74 -5.19
C THR A 46 7.13 -6.80 -3.89
N SER A 47 7.32 -5.65 -3.23
CA SER A 47 8.10 -5.63 -1.99
C SER A 47 7.38 -6.43 -0.91
N PRO A 48 8.09 -7.19 -0.06
CA PRO A 48 7.44 -7.92 1.01
C PRO A 48 6.72 -6.96 1.96
N PRO A 49 5.60 -7.39 2.59
CA PRO A 49 4.87 -6.57 3.54
C PRO A 49 5.76 -6.22 4.74
N GLN A 50 5.83 -4.94 5.09
CA GLN A 50 6.63 -4.44 6.21
C GLN A 50 5.71 -4.07 7.37
N VAL A 51 5.94 -4.68 8.52
CA VAL A 51 5.17 -4.40 9.76
C VAL A 51 5.96 -3.48 10.66
N SER A 52 5.31 -2.43 11.11
CA SER A 52 5.85 -1.43 12.04
C SER A 52 4.79 -1.01 13.06
N ARG A 53 5.15 -0.09 13.94
CA ARG A 53 4.21 0.59 14.85
C ARG A 53 4.30 2.09 14.64
N ALA A 54 3.18 2.76 14.77
CA ALA A 54 3.11 4.22 14.72
C ALA A 54 2.15 4.74 15.77
N VAL A 55 2.46 5.89 16.33
CA VAL A 55 1.52 6.64 17.17
C VAL A 55 0.86 7.69 16.30
N ILE A 56 -0.47 7.62 16.19
CA ILE A 56 -1.28 8.52 15.36
C ILE A 56 -2.35 9.11 16.27
N ASN A 57 -2.36 10.43 16.42
CA ASN A 57 -3.28 11.14 17.32
C ASN A 57 -3.27 10.59 18.76
N GLY A 58 -2.08 10.25 19.29
CA GLY A 58 -1.91 9.71 20.63
C GLY A 58 -2.25 8.22 20.79
N GLN A 59 -2.70 7.54 19.73
CA GLN A 59 -3.07 6.13 19.73
C GLN A 59 -2.02 5.27 19.01
N GLU A 60 -1.60 4.16 19.63
CA GLU A 60 -0.66 3.20 19.01
C GLU A 60 -1.39 2.32 17.97
N TYR A 61 -0.85 2.27 16.75
CA TYR A 61 -1.29 1.41 15.67
C TYR A 61 -0.23 0.39 15.30
N SER A 62 -0.66 -0.82 14.97
CA SER A 62 0.14 -1.71 14.12
C SER A 62 -0.08 -1.28 12.67
N VAL A 63 1.00 -1.17 11.91
CA VAL A 63 0.97 -0.69 10.52
C VAL A 63 1.66 -1.70 9.63
N CYS A 64 1.03 -2.04 8.51
CA CYS A 64 1.63 -2.88 7.47
C CYS A 64 1.60 -2.12 6.15
N THR A 65 2.76 -2.02 5.50
CA THR A 65 2.92 -1.31 4.22
C THR A 65 3.50 -2.23 3.16
N MET A 66 2.99 -2.12 1.94
CA MET A 66 3.45 -2.91 0.78
C MET A 66 3.22 -2.12 -0.50
N VAL A 67 4.10 -2.29 -1.51
CA VAL A 67 3.86 -1.81 -2.88
C VAL A 67 3.21 -2.94 -3.67
N VAL A 68 2.09 -2.64 -4.30
CA VAL A 68 1.27 -3.58 -5.07
C VAL A 68 1.22 -3.12 -6.54
N HIS A 69 1.45 -4.03 -7.49
CA HIS A 69 1.39 -3.75 -8.92
C HIS A 69 -0.05 -3.73 -9.42
N SER A 70 -0.80 -2.77 -8.92
CA SER A 70 -2.19 -2.52 -9.32
C SER A 70 -2.56 -1.07 -9.04
N SER A 71 -3.54 -0.54 -9.80
CA SER A 71 -4.04 0.82 -9.56
C SER A 71 -4.84 0.92 -8.27
N PRO A 72 -4.91 2.12 -7.65
CA PRO A 72 -5.73 2.35 -6.46
C PRO A 72 -7.19 1.92 -6.65
N ASP A 73 -7.79 2.20 -7.82
CA ASP A 73 -9.18 1.85 -8.11
C ASP A 73 -9.44 0.34 -8.07
N LYS A 74 -8.54 -0.47 -8.62
CA LYS A 74 -8.67 -1.94 -8.58
C LYS A 74 -8.57 -2.47 -7.16
N ILE A 75 -7.62 -1.95 -6.37
CA ILE A 75 -7.47 -2.31 -4.97
C ILE A 75 -8.69 -1.86 -4.17
N TRP A 76 -9.18 -0.64 -4.43
CA TRP A 76 -10.39 -0.10 -3.81
C TRP A 76 -11.60 -1.01 -4.02
N ASN A 77 -11.83 -1.45 -5.24
CA ASN A 77 -12.95 -2.34 -5.58
C ASN A 77 -12.91 -3.67 -4.81
N ILE A 78 -11.72 -4.11 -4.40
CA ILE A 78 -11.57 -5.32 -3.58
C ILE A 78 -11.91 -5.03 -2.12
N ILE A 79 -11.38 -3.95 -1.53
CA ILE A 79 -11.59 -3.65 -0.10
C ILE A 79 -12.98 -3.08 0.20
N ALA A 80 -13.66 -2.52 -0.80
CA ALA A 80 -15.02 -2.00 -0.69
C ALA A 80 -16.12 -3.03 -1.05
N ASP A 81 -15.74 -4.21 -1.52
CA ASP A 81 -16.66 -5.31 -1.79
C ASP A 81 -16.90 -6.14 -0.52
N TYR A 82 -17.72 -5.59 0.38
CA TYR A 82 -17.97 -6.15 1.71
C TYR A 82 -18.45 -7.60 1.66
N ASP A 83 -19.30 -7.95 0.69
CA ASP A 83 -19.89 -9.28 0.58
C ASP A 83 -18.85 -10.36 0.23
N ASN A 84 -17.79 -9.97 -0.43
CA ASN A 84 -16.73 -10.87 -0.90
C ASN A 84 -15.41 -10.74 -0.11
N LEU A 85 -15.32 -9.90 0.92
CA LEU A 85 -14.11 -9.75 1.73
C LEU A 85 -13.59 -11.09 2.27
N HIS A 86 -14.50 -12.01 2.64
CA HIS A 86 -14.15 -13.35 3.13
C HIS A 86 -13.40 -14.21 2.10
N LYS A 87 -13.56 -13.93 0.81
CA LYS A 87 -12.85 -14.63 -0.29
C LYS A 87 -11.40 -14.17 -0.42
N VAL A 88 -11.10 -12.96 0.04
CA VAL A 88 -9.77 -12.35 -0.01
C VAL A 88 -9.06 -12.47 1.34
N PHE A 89 -9.76 -12.13 2.41
CA PHE A 89 -9.22 -12.10 3.78
C PHE A 89 -9.75 -13.29 4.57
N LYS A 90 -8.95 -14.34 4.70
CA LYS A 90 -9.34 -15.58 5.40
C LYS A 90 -9.75 -15.36 6.87
N GLN A 91 -9.21 -14.31 7.49
CA GLN A 91 -9.56 -13.89 8.85
C GLN A 91 -10.95 -13.24 8.94
N MET A 92 -11.43 -12.64 7.85
CA MET A 92 -12.79 -12.11 7.74
C MET A 92 -13.74 -13.25 7.36
N LYS A 93 -14.60 -13.67 8.27
CA LYS A 93 -15.60 -14.72 8.00
C LYS A 93 -16.84 -14.17 7.34
N LYS A 94 -17.22 -12.96 7.73
CA LYS A 94 -18.36 -12.25 7.15
C LYS A 94 -18.20 -10.74 7.38
N ALA A 95 -18.60 -9.96 6.40
CA ALA A 95 -18.86 -8.54 6.56
C ALA A 95 -20.27 -8.26 6.04
N THR A 96 -21.09 -7.56 6.83
CA THR A 96 -22.49 -7.27 6.47
C THR A 96 -22.71 -5.78 6.62
N VAL A 97 -23.11 -5.12 5.54
CA VAL A 97 -23.50 -3.71 5.60
C VAL A 97 -24.88 -3.62 6.24
N LEU A 98 -24.96 -3.05 7.44
CA LEU A 98 -26.19 -2.85 8.19
C LEU A 98 -26.89 -1.56 7.78
N GLU A 99 -26.13 -0.53 7.45
CA GLU A 99 -26.63 0.77 7.01
C GLU A 99 -25.65 1.37 5.98
N ASN A 100 -26.19 1.98 4.94
CA ASN A 100 -25.43 2.64 3.88
C ASN A 100 -25.92 4.07 3.69
N LYS A 101 -25.07 5.04 4.04
CA LYS A 101 -25.29 6.48 3.83
C LYS A 101 -24.22 7.06 2.88
N GLY A 102 -24.06 6.44 1.71
CA GLY A 102 -23.07 6.83 0.73
C GLY A 102 -21.64 6.61 1.23
N LYS A 103 -20.92 7.67 1.57
CA LYS A 103 -19.54 7.60 2.06
C LYS A 103 -19.41 7.03 3.49
N VAL A 104 -20.50 6.89 4.21
CA VAL A 104 -20.51 6.37 5.58
C VAL A 104 -21.38 5.12 5.64
N LYS A 105 -20.82 4.04 6.17
CA LYS A 105 -21.52 2.76 6.31
C LYS A 105 -21.39 2.24 7.73
N MET A 106 -22.41 1.53 8.19
CA MET A 106 -22.33 0.70 9.39
C MET A 106 -22.15 -0.74 8.94
N VAL A 107 -21.03 -1.36 9.34
CA VAL A 107 -20.65 -2.69 8.88
C VAL A 107 -20.43 -3.60 10.07
N GLN A 108 -21.09 -4.74 10.09
CA GLN A 108 -20.83 -5.82 11.04
C GLN A 108 -19.72 -6.71 10.49
N HIS A 109 -18.68 -6.90 11.28
CA HIS A 109 -17.59 -7.83 11.00
C HIS A 109 -17.66 -9.06 11.89
N VAL A 110 -17.50 -10.22 11.28
CA VAL A 110 -17.23 -11.49 11.97
C VAL A 110 -15.83 -11.91 11.59
N VAL A 111 -14.90 -11.89 12.55
CA VAL A 111 -13.49 -12.17 12.33
C VAL A 111 -13.03 -13.37 13.15
N ALA A 112 -12.18 -14.20 12.55
CA ALA A 112 -11.47 -15.27 13.23
C ALA A 112 -9.97 -15.11 12.91
N PRO A 113 -9.19 -14.46 13.79
CA PRO A 113 -7.75 -14.33 13.63
C PRO A 113 -7.07 -15.69 13.50
N SER A 114 -5.87 -15.72 12.92
CA SER A 114 -5.13 -16.97 12.71
C SER A 114 -4.77 -17.64 14.05
N GLY A 115 -4.96 -18.95 14.12
CA GLY A 115 -4.69 -19.74 15.32
C GLY A 115 -5.91 -19.87 16.27
N PRO A 116 -5.73 -20.43 17.47
CA PRO A 116 -6.82 -20.77 18.38
C PRO A 116 -7.25 -19.59 19.27
N VAL A 117 -7.55 -18.45 18.66
CA VAL A 117 -7.89 -17.20 19.38
C VAL A 117 -9.39 -16.87 19.37
N GLY A 118 -10.22 -17.73 18.75
CA GLY A 118 -11.68 -17.58 18.73
C GLY A 118 -12.21 -16.71 17.58
N THR A 119 -13.54 -16.53 17.58
CA THR A 119 -14.28 -15.72 16.61
C THR A 119 -14.92 -14.54 17.32
N TYR A 120 -14.82 -13.36 16.71
CA TYR A 120 -15.30 -12.12 17.29
C TYR A 120 -16.26 -11.42 16.34
N THR A 121 -17.35 -10.88 16.90
CA THR A 121 -18.33 -10.08 16.14
C THR A 121 -18.36 -8.67 16.72
N TYR A 122 -18.23 -7.68 15.84
CA TYR A 122 -18.30 -6.27 16.19
C TYR A 122 -18.84 -5.44 15.02
N VAL A 123 -19.34 -4.26 15.34
CA VAL A 123 -19.85 -3.29 14.36
C VAL A 123 -18.91 -2.09 14.32
N VAL A 124 -18.57 -1.67 13.11
CA VAL A 124 -17.77 -0.48 12.85
C VAL A 124 -18.56 0.52 12.00
N LYS A 125 -18.34 1.79 12.27
CA LYS A 125 -18.62 2.88 11.34
C LYS A 125 -17.44 2.97 10.37
N VAL A 126 -17.71 2.79 9.08
CA VAL A 126 -16.73 2.94 8.00
C VAL A 126 -16.97 4.27 7.31
N THR A 127 -15.89 5.01 7.04
CA THR A 127 -15.88 6.24 6.22
C THR A 127 -15.02 6.01 5.00
N GLU A 128 -15.59 6.21 3.82
CA GLU A 128 -14.95 5.96 2.53
C GLU A 128 -14.61 7.27 1.81
N SER A 129 -13.35 7.38 1.38
CA SER A 129 -12.82 8.44 0.52
C SER A 129 -12.15 7.78 -0.69
N ALA A 130 -12.99 7.21 -1.56
CA ALA A 130 -12.57 6.46 -2.74
C ALA A 130 -11.72 7.31 -3.70
N PRO A 131 -10.71 6.73 -4.34
CA PRO A 131 -10.19 5.37 -4.13
C PRO A 131 -9.01 5.35 -3.14
N HIS A 132 -8.81 6.38 -2.31
CA HIS A 132 -7.55 6.62 -1.62
C HIS A 132 -7.56 6.25 -0.13
N ARG A 133 -8.70 6.32 0.55
CA ARG A 133 -8.75 6.12 1.99
C ARG A 133 -10.08 5.53 2.46
N MET A 134 -9.99 4.49 3.29
CA MET A 134 -11.09 3.90 4.03
C MET A 134 -10.72 3.87 5.50
N GLU A 135 -11.55 4.41 6.36
CA GLU A 135 -11.34 4.44 7.81
C GLU A 135 -12.47 3.72 8.51
N TRP A 136 -12.17 3.09 9.64
CA TRP A 136 -13.20 2.49 10.47
C TRP A 136 -12.95 2.77 11.94
N LYS A 137 -14.06 2.84 12.68
CA LYS A 137 -14.05 2.97 14.12
C LYS A 137 -15.17 2.12 14.71
N ARG A 138 -14.86 1.40 15.80
CA ARG A 138 -15.81 0.55 16.49
C ARG A 138 -17.01 1.36 16.99
N VAL A 139 -18.19 0.75 16.88
CA VAL A 139 -19.45 1.24 17.44
C VAL A 139 -19.91 0.32 18.57
N SER A 140 -19.91 -1.01 18.34
CA SER A 140 -20.37 -1.98 19.33
C SER A 140 -19.76 -3.36 19.13
N GLY A 141 -20.06 -4.30 20.01
CA GLY A 141 -19.66 -5.71 19.91
C GLY A 141 -18.35 -6.02 20.64
N ALA A 142 -17.69 -7.08 20.24
CA ALA A 142 -16.43 -7.54 20.82
C ALA A 142 -15.35 -6.46 20.76
N PHE A 143 -14.36 -6.57 21.65
CA PHE A 143 -13.28 -5.61 21.91
C PHE A 143 -13.77 -4.33 22.60
N LYS A 144 -12.86 -3.67 23.29
CA LYS A 144 -13.10 -2.36 23.93
C LYS A 144 -12.98 -1.24 22.90
N ASP A 145 -11.98 -1.31 22.00
CA ASP A 145 -11.85 -0.43 20.87
C ASP A 145 -11.27 -1.16 19.65
N VAL A 146 -11.73 -0.76 18.46
CA VAL A 146 -11.19 -1.18 17.16
C VAL A 146 -11.28 0.01 16.23
N GLN A 147 -10.14 0.44 15.73
CA GLN A 147 -10.09 1.48 14.72
C GLN A 147 -8.92 1.26 13.78
N GLY A 148 -9.01 1.82 12.57
CA GLY A 148 -7.95 1.66 11.60
C GLY A 148 -8.26 2.33 10.28
N PHE A 149 -7.37 2.09 9.32
CA PHE A 149 -7.57 2.60 7.98
C PHE A 149 -6.79 1.79 6.93
N TRP A 150 -7.30 1.85 5.72
CA TRP A 150 -6.56 1.63 4.48
C TRP A 150 -6.18 2.98 3.89
N LYS A 151 -4.94 3.12 3.42
CA LYS A 151 -4.47 4.25 2.61
C LYS A 151 -3.85 3.71 1.33
N LEU A 152 -4.29 4.22 0.19
CA LEU A 152 -3.87 3.82 -1.14
C LEU A 152 -3.22 5.03 -1.82
N GLU A 153 -1.90 5.00 -1.96
CA GLU A 153 -1.11 6.09 -2.57
C GLU A 153 -0.66 5.64 -3.96
N PRO A 154 -1.11 6.33 -5.03
CA PRO A 154 -0.69 5.98 -6.38
C PRO A 154 0.81 6.23 -6.56
N LEU A 155 1.49 5.31 -7.23
CA LEU A 155 2.87 5.38 -7.67
C LEU A 155 2.93 5.15 -9.18
N ASP A 156 4.04 5.52 -9.81
CA ASP A 156 4.33 5.26 -11.24
C ASP A 156 3.17 5.66 -12.18
N GLY A 157 2.60 6.85 -11.96
CA GLY A 157 1.46 7.33 -12.74
C GLY A 157 0.18 6.53 -12.50
N GLY A 158 0.02 5.92 -11.32
CA GLY A 158 -1.17 5.14 -10.94
C GLY A 158 -1.14 3.67 -11.38
N ARG A 159 -0.02 3.17 -11.90
CA ARG A 159 0.14 1.77 -12.30
C ARG A 159 0.42 0.86 -11.11
N THR A 160 1.08 1.41 -10.09
CA THR A 160 1.35 0.74 -8.82
C THR A 160 0.77 1.54 -7.67
N THR A 161 0.57 0.90 -6.52
CA THR A 161 0.00 1.53 -5.33
C THR A 161 0.80 1.17 -4.09
N ARG A 162 1.19 2.17 -3.30
CA ARG A 162 1.59 1.92 -1.93
C ARG A 162 0.34 1.74 -1.08
N VAL A 163 0.17 0.53 -0.58
CA VAL A 163 -0.91 0.15 0.32
C VAL A 163 -0.42 0.26 1.75
N THR A 164 -1.11 1.03 2.58
CA THR A 164 -0.90 1.07 4.03
C THR A 164 -2.15 0.57 4.74
N TYR A 165 -2.01 -0.48 5.52
CA TYR A 165 -3.03 -1.01 6.42
C TYR A 165 -2.62 -0.74 7.85
N ALA A 166 -3.41 0.05 8.58
CA ALA A 166 -3.17 0.38 9.97
C ALA A 166 -4.35 -0.07 10.82
N SER A 167 -4.07 -0.70 11.96
CA SER A 167 -5.10 -1.17 12.88
C SER A 167 -4.67 -0.98 14.32
N HIS A 168 -5.58 -0.43 15.12
CA HIS A 168 -5.57 -0.44 16.57
C HIS A 168 -6.68 -1.35 17.07
N VAL A 169 -6.36 -2.22 18.02
CA VAL A 169 -7.33 -3.09 18.70
C VAL A 169 -7.02 -3.07 20.19
N ASP A 170 -8.02 -2.70 20.99
CA ASP A 170 -8.01 -2.87 22.45
C ASP A 170 -8.96 -4.01 22.82
N GLY A 171 -8.41 -5.12 23.26
CA GLY A 171 -9.17 -6.30 23.68
C GLY A 171 -9.95 -6.13 24.97
N GLY A 172 -9.74 -5.03 25.69
CA GLY A 172 -10.29 -4.81 27.02
C GLY A 172 -9.64 -5.72 28.06
N PHE A 173 -10.39 -5.98 29.13
CA PHE A 173 -9.89 -6.78 30.25
C PHE A 173 -9.66 -8.26 29.89
N LEU A 174 -10.45 -8.80 28.97
CA LEU A 174 -10.44 -10.23 28.65
C LEU A 174 -9.35 -10.66 27.66
N ILE A 175 -8.81 -9.73 26.86
CA ILE A 175 -7.81 -10.03 25.83
C ILE A 175 -6.57 -9.19 26.06
N PRO A 176 -5.48 -9.79 26.59
CA PRO A 176 -4.24 -9.06 26.86
C PRO A 176 -3.68 -8.36 25.63
N SER A 177 -3.23 -7.12 25.80
CA SER A 177 -2.66 -6.32 24.69
C SER A 177 -1.45 -6.98 24.01
N ALA A 178 -0.66 -7.75 24.75
CA ALA A 178 0.46 -8.52 24.20
C ALA A 178 0.00 -9.58 23.20
N LEU A 179 -1.15 -10.23 23.44
CA LEU A 179 -1.75 -11.19 22.52
C LEU A 179 -2.26 -10.50 21.27
N VAL A 180 -2.95 -9.35 21.40
CA VAL A 180 -3.39 -8.54 20.28
C VAL A 180 -2.22 -8.10 19.41
N LYS A 181 -1.16 -7.55 20.02
CA LYS A 181 0.05 -7.11 19.31
C LYS A 181 0.77 -8.26 18.58
N ARG A 182 0.82 -9.45 19.21
CA ARG A 182 1.34 -10.65 18.55
C ARG A 182 0.49 -11.04 17.35
N GLN A 183 -0.83 -11.04 17.49
CA GLN A 183 -1.75 -11.43 16.43
C GLN A 183 -1.70 -10.47 15.24
N CYS A 184 -1.64 -9.16 15.48
CA CYS A 184 -1.45 -8.18 14.41
C CYS A 184 -0.18 -8.43 13.59
N ARG A 185 0.94 -8.81 14.24
CA ARG A 185 2.19 -9.14 13.51
C ARG A 185 2.06 -10.36 12.62
N ILE A 186 1.18 -11.30 12.96
CA ILE A 186 0.93 -12.52 12.17
C ILE A 186 -0.05 -12.22 11.04
N ASP A 187 -1.19 -11.61 11.35
CA ASP A 187 -2.30 -11.48 10.41
C ASP A 187 -2.15 -10.35 9.41
N MET A 188 -1.57 -9.20 9.81
CA MET A 188 -1.50 -8.05 8.91
C MET A 188 -0.69 -8.30 7.62
N PRO A 189 0.49 -8.96 7.67
CA PRO A 189 1.19 -9.33 6.44
C PRO A 189 0.36 -10.24 5.54
N ILE A 190 -0.36 -11.20 6.12
CA ILE A 190 -1.21 -12.14 5.38
C ILE A 190 -2.35 -11.38 4.69
N VAL A 191 -2.99 -10.44 5.39
CA VAL A 191 -4.09 -9.62 4.86
C VAL A 191 -3.61 -8.78 3.67
N VAL A 192 -2.47 -8.09 3.81
CA VAL A 192 -1.95 -7.23 2.75
C VAL A 192 -1.43 -8.06 1.56
N SER A 193 -0.78 -9.19 1.81
CA SER A 193 -0.32 -10.11 0.73
C SER A 193 -1.49 -10.72 -0.04
N ASN A 194 -2.57 -11.11 0.64
CA ASN A 194 -3.76 -11.65 -0.03
C ASN A 194 -4.43 -10.57 -0.90
N LEU A 195 -4.48 -9.33 -0.42
CA LEU A 195 -4.97 -8.18 -1.20
C LEU A 195 -4.14 -7.99 -2.47
N ALA A 196 -2.80 -7.98 -2.34
CA ALA A 196 -1.87 -7.84 -3.45
C ALA A 196 -2.08 -8.94 -4.49
N THR A 197 -2.06 -10.19 -4.05
CA THR A 197 -2.29 -11.35 -4.93
C THR A 197 -3.62 -11.24 -5.68
N ARG A 198 -4.69 -10.84 -4.99
CA ARG A 198 -6.01 -10.69 -5.61
C ARG A 198 -6.03 -9.59 -6.64
N ALA A 199 -5.41 -8.42 -6.34
CA ALA A 199 -5.37 -7.27 -7.23
C ALA A 199 -4.51 -7.53 -8.48
N GLU A 200 -3.39 -8.21 -8.33
CA GLU A 200 -2.47 -8.53 -9.42
C GLU A 200 -3.04 -9.63 -10.35
N ASN A 201 -3.69 -10.65 -9.80
CA ASN A 201 -4.32 -11.71 -10.61
C ASN A 201 -5.47 -11.19 -11.49
N GLN A 202 -6.19 -10.14 -11.09
CA GLN A 202 -7.21 -9.51 -11.92
C GLN A 202 -6.63 -8.82 -13.17
N ILE A 203 -5.36 -8.45 -13.15
CA ILE A 203 -4.66 -7.88 -14.32
C ILE A 203 -4.36 -8.98 -15.34
N GLN A 204 -3.91 -10.15 -14.88
CA GLN A 204 -3.55 -11.27 -15.75
C GLN A 204 -4.78 -11.88 -16.45
N SER A 205 -5.93 -11.91 -15.80
CA SER A 205 -7.17 -12.40 -16.40
C SER A 205 -7.77 -11.44 -17.43
N ALA A 206 -7.58 -10.12 -17.27
CA ALA A 206 -8.04 -9.11 -18.22
C ALA A 206 -7.16 -9.00 -19.48
N GLY A 207 -5.93 -9.50 -19.45
CA GLY A 207 -4.97 -9.46 -20.56
C GLY A 207 -4.94 -10.71 -21.44
N LYS A 208 -5.74 -11.74 -21.17
CA LYS A 208 -5.83 -12.92 -22.03
C LYS A 208 -6.82 -12.66 -23.16
N PRO A 209 -6.38 -12.61 -24.45
CA PRO A 209 -7.32 -12.58 -25.56
C PRO A 209 -8.17 -13.84 -25.53
N GLN A 210 -9.49 -13.69 -25.65
CA GLN A 210 -10.37 -14.84 -25.89
C GLN A 210 -9.98 -15.41 -27.25
N SER A 211 -9.36 -16.59 -27.25
CA SER A 211 -9.22 -17.37 -28.47
C SER A 211 -10.61 -17.85 -28.82
N ASN A 212 -11.25 -17.17 -29.79
CA ASN A 212 -12.44 -17.67 -30.42
C ASN A 212 -12.09 -18.98 -31.12
N MET A 213 -12.67 -20.08 -30.65
CA MET A 213 -12.87 -21.30 -31.43
C MET A 213 -14.02 -21.08 -32.39
#